data_2f62ad20ff7366a80c2d4750ed96384d
#
_entry.id   2f62ad20ff7366a80c2d4750ed96384d
#
_cell.length_a   1.000
_cell.length_b   1.000
_cell.length_c   1.000
_cell.angle_alpha   90.00
_cell.angle_beta   90.00
_cell.angle_gamma   90.00
#
_symmetry.space_group_name_H-M   'P 1'
#
loop_
_entity.id
_entity.type
_entity.pdbx_description
1 polymer ?
#
loop_
_entity_poly.entity_id
_entity_poly.type
_entity_poly.pdbx_seq_one_letter_code
_entity_poly.pdbx_strand_id
1 'polypeptide(L)'
;MEQDHARDPLSKKITRITQTRPLYLQMNYVGISAGFHDAAISVVNQAGDILFAGHSERYSKKKHDADLCDQLVLDALAHTDSSRLEYHYYERPWIKAMRQFYSGEGFSWPTWNRLLGPTYNFLGRPRMHTHDHHLCHAAAGFQTSPFDEATVVIIDAIGEFDTMTIWHAAYDDDTGRAEYKKLWSQQYPHSIGLMYSAMTKRVGLQPLDEEYILMGMAAYGEPKYLREMQQAFLNPREKLQFTQNLHVGVDDDFLPHADPMDIACSTQLMAEQLIRNVLGRARGVGRSRNLVYGGGVALNCVANRMLGDYYERIWIMPNPGDAGNSLGAACLGYGRKVTWDNSFLGHDIPGSYPVNAVLDHLLTDKIVGVASGRAEFGPRALGNRSLLADPRGYSIKNRVNEIKRRQKFRPFAPVILEEFANDYFEMPYGFKTSRYMQTIAVCKNPDQFPAIVHVDGTSRVQTVPRDGSGIRELLEKWYFMTKCPMLLNTSLNIRGEPMVNDRADADRFERLYGVKVCS
;
A
#
# COMPACT_ATOMS: atom_id res chain seq x y z
N MET A 1 67.72 -32.07 41.23
CA MET A 1 66.76 -31.28 42.01
C MET A 1 66.46 -30.01 41.20
N GLU A 2 65.50 -30.07 40.30
CA GLU A 2 65.00 -28.94 39.56
C GLU A 2 63.49 -29.03 39.60
N GLN A 3 62.88 -27.98 40.12
CA GLN A 3 61.43 -27.88 40.29
C GLN A 3 60.82 -27.36 39.01
N ASP A 4 59.98 -28.18 38.41
CA ASP A 4 59.06 -27.78 37.31
C ASP A 4 57.99 -26.86 37.84
N HIS A 5 57.99 -25.62 37.36
CA HIS A 5 56.85 -24.66 37.51
C HIS A 5 55.86 -24.84 36.39
N ALA A 6 54.75 -25.50 36.68
CA ALA A 6 53.57 -25.57 35.84
C ALA A 6 53.02 -24.18 35.58
N ARG A 7 52.99 -23.77 34.32
CA ARG A 7 52.32 -22.51 33.84
C ARG A 7 50.84 -22.73 33.70
N ASP A 8 50.11 -21.93 34.45
CA ASP A 8 48.64 -21.79 34.43
C ASP A 8 48.09 -21.53 33.02
N PRO A 9 47.10 -22.34 32.52
CA PRO A 9 46.47 -22.16 31.20
C PRO A 9 45.42 -21.04 31.13
N LEU A 10 45.22 -20.26 32.20
CA LEU A 10 44.18 -19.23 32.28
C LEU A 10 44.56 -17.84 31.73
N SER A 11 45.80 -17.61 31.29
CA SER A 11 46.26 -16.30 30.81
C SER A 11 46.10 -16.05 29.30
N LYS A 12 45.48 -16.97 28.54
CA LYS A 12 45.24 -16.80 27.07
C LYS A 12 43.80 -16.49 26.65
N LYS A 13 42.93 -16.09 27.58
CA LYS A 13 41.52 -15.83 27.29
C LYS A 13 41.06 -14.37 27.43
N ILE A 14 41.95 -13.42 27.60
CA ILE A 14 41.61 -12.02 27.72
C ILE A 14 42.43 -11.23 26.70
N THR A 15 42.14 -11.37 25.42
CA THR A 15 42.47 -10.37 24.37
C THR A 15 41.59 -10.62 23.13
N ARG A 16 40.28 -10.70 23.30
CA ARG A 16 39.32 -10.26 22.30
C ARG A 16 38.76 -8.96 22.82
N ILE A 17 39.60 -7.93 22.78
CA ILE A 17 39.11 -6.55 22.81
C ILE A 17 38.25 -6.41 21.59
N THR A 18 36.96 -6.34 21.85
CA THR A 18 35.97 -5.75 21.00
C THR A 18 36.62 -4.56 20.28
N GLN A 19 36.81 -4.69 18.96
CA GLN A 19 36.91 -3.53 18.11
C GLN A 19 35.54 -2.82 18.24
N THR A 20 35.46 -1.89 19.17
CA THR A 20 34.46 -0.84 19.15
C THR A 20 34.67 -0.14 17.81
N ARG A 21 33.80 -0.48 16.82
CA ARG A 21 33.62 0.39 15.67
C ARG A 21 33.45 1.80 16.26
N PRO A 22 34.17 2.81 15.76
CA PRO A 22 33.94 4.16 16.20
C PRO A 22 32.44 4.41 16.06
N LEU A 23 31.81 4.93 17.10
CA LEU A 23 30.44 5.43 17.09
C LEU A 23 30.40 6.60 16.09
N TYR A 24 30.43 6.28 14.80
CA TYR A 24 29.92 7.19 13.80
C TYR A 24 28.46 7.37 14.18
N LEU A 25 28.15 8.58 14.60
CA LEU A 25 26.81 8.99 15.02
C LEU A 25 25.84 8.55 13.91
N GLN A 26 25.17 7.43 14.14
CA GLN A 26 24.21 6.85 13.20
C GLN A 26 23.12 7.90 12.93
N MET A 27 22.68 8.03 11.69
CA MET A 27 21.61 8.93 11.28
C MET A 27 20.35 8.16 11.04
N ASN A 28 19.19 8.68 11.48
CA ASN A 28 17.88 8.18 11.06
C ASN A 28 17.22 9.22 10.16
N TYR A 29 16.65 8.74 9.06
CA TYR A 29 15.91 9.53 8.08
C TYR A 29 14.42 9.34 8.35
N VAL A 30 13.77 10.41 8.80
CA VAL A 30 12.36 10.42 9.17
C VAL A 30 11.57 11.05 8.04
N GLY A 31 10.79 10.25 7.33
CA GLY A 31 9.94 10.72 6.26
C GLY A 31 8.51 10.96 6.74
N ILE A 32 7.92 12.05 6.31
CA ILE A 32 6.59 12.52 6.70
C ILE A 32 5.74 12.80 5.47
N SER A 33 4.53 12.21 5.45
CA SER A 33 3.42 12.59 4.59
C SER A 33 2.30 13.13 5.47
N ALA A 34 1.83 14.37 5.28
CA ALA A 34 0.78 14.97 6.08
C ALA A 34 0.21 16.25 5.43
N GLY A 35 -0.90 16.78 5.98
CA GLY A 35 -1.45 18.09 5.63
C GLY A 35 -2.46 18.08 4.47
N PHE A 36 -2.87 16.89 3.98
CA PHE A 36 -3.93 16.76 2.97
C PHE A 36 -4.84 15.56 3.24
N HIS A 37 -4.35 14.34 3.12
CA HIS A 37 -4.99 13.08 3.54
C HIS A 37 -3.92 12.02 3.81
N ASP A 38 -4.31 10.94 4.49
CA ASP A 38 -3.47 9.76 4.72
C ASP A 38 -2.11 10.06 5.37
N ALA A 39 -2.13 10.87 6.45
CA ALA A 39 -0.90 11.20 7.16
C ALA A 39 -0.17 9.95 7.64
N ALA A 40 1.14 9.92 7.45
CA ALA A 40 2.01 8.79 7.75
C ALA A 40 3.42 9.25 8.11
N ILE A 41 4.14 8.41 8.85
CA ILE A 41 5.54 8.61 9.21
C ILE A 41 6.32 7.32 8.97
N SER A 42 7.55 7.43 8.49
CA SER A 42 8.45 6.30 8.29
C SER A 42 9.86 6.62 8.75
N VAL A 43 10.59 5.63 9.24
CA VAL A 43 11.96 5.78 9.73
C VAL A 43 12.86 4.78 9.02
N VAL A 44 13.94 5.28 8.41
CA VAL A 44 15.01 4.48 7.80
C VAL A 44 16.32 4.82 8.51
N ASN A 45 17.09 3.81 8.92
CA ASN A 45 18.38 4.04 9.57
C ASN A 45 19.53 4.18 8.55
N GLN A 46 20.72 4.48 9.04
CA GLN A 46 21.92 4.65 8.20
C GLN A 46 22.39 3.34 7.56
N ALA A 47 21.95 2.17 8.04
CA ALA A 47 22.24 0.88 7.44
C ALA A 47 21.29 0.55 6.28
N GLY A 48 20.19 1.31 6.13
CA GLY A 48 19.15 1.08 5.13
C GLY A 48 18.00 0.21 5.63
N ASP A 49 17.93 -0.08 6.93
CA ASP A 49 16.81 -0.83 7.50
C ASP A 49 15.62 0.11 7.72
N ILE A 50 14.44 -0.36 7.36
CA ILE A 50 13.18 0.33 7.64
C ILE A 50 12.76 -0.02 9.06
N LEU A 51 13.02 0.89 10.00
CA LEU A 51 12.76 0.65 11.42
C LEU A 51 11.28 0.73 11.76
N PHE A 52 10.54 1.65 11.12
CA PHE A 52 9.11 1.88 11.34
C PHE A 52 8.44 2.49 10.10
N ALA A 53 7.18 2.14 9.87
CA ALA A 53 6.30 2.87 8.98
C ALA A 53 4.82 2.68 9.41
N GLY A 54 4.10 3.79 9.63
CA GLY A 54 2.74 3.76 10.17
C GLY A 54 1.85 4.88 9.66
N HIS A 55 0.53 4.64 9.73
CA HIS A 55 -0.52 5.57 9.32
C HIS A 55 -1.15 6.25 10.52
N SER A 56 -1.42 7.55 10.42
CA SER A 56 -2.09 8.33 11.48
C SER A 56 -3.49 7.82 11.79
N GLU A 57 -4.26 7.46 10.76
CA GLU A 57 -5.65 6.99 10.91
C GLU A 57 -5.79 5.82 11.89
N ARG A 58 -4.77 4.95 11.99
CA ARG A 58 -4.80 3.78 12.89
C ARG A 58 -4.69 4.16 14.36
N TYR A 59 -4.10 5.31 14.66
CA TYR A 59 -3.97 5.86 16.01
C TYR A 59 -5.10 6.82 16.35
N SER A 60 -5.39 7.77 15.46
CA SER A 60 -6.43 8.79 15.65
C SER A 60 -7.86 8.26 15.51
N LYS A 61 -8.03 7.07 14.90
CA LYS A 61 -9.34 6.46 14.55
C LYS A 61 -10.16 7.28 13.54
N LYS A 62 -9.53 8.24 12.90
CA LYS A 62 -10.11 9.05 11.84
C LYS A 62 -9.58 8.56 10.51
N LYS A 63 -10.47 8.01 9.68
CA LYS A 63 -10.11 7.49 8.36
C LYS A 63 -9.60 8.61 7.46
N HIS A 64 -8.54 8.32 6.68
CA HIS A 64 -7.85 9.31 5.83
C HIS A 64 -7.39 10.56 6.60
N ASP A 65 -6.97 10.40 7.87
CA ASP A 65 -6.52 11.53 8.68
C ASP A 65 -5.40 12.31 8.00
N ALA A 66 -5.63 13.61 7.84
CA ALA A 66 -4.68 14.53 7.22
C ALA A 66 -3.54 14.94 8.17
N ASP A 67 -3.78 14.81 9.48
CA ASP A 67 -2.89 15.29 10.51
C ASP A 67 -2.06 14.14 11.11
N LEU A 68 -0.81 14.42 11.45
CA LEU A 68 -0.02 13.48 12.22
C LEU A 68 -0.56 13.39 13.66
N CYS A 69 -0.82 12.17 14.11
CA CYS A 69 -1.19 11.88 15.49
C CYS A 69 0.08 11.81 16.36
N ASP A 70 0.07 12.47 17.54
CA ASP A 70 1.22 12.47 18.45
C ASP A 70 1.63 11.05 18.90
N GLN A 71 0.67 10.13 19.07
CA GLN A 71 0.95 8.74 19.43
C GLN A 71 1.68 7.98 18.31
N LEU A 72 1.32 8.23 17.04
CA LEU A 72 2.05 7.68 15.89
C LEU A 72 3.50 8.20 15.88
N VAL A 73 3.69 9.49 16.14
CA VAL A 73 5.03 10.10 16.16
C VAL A 73 5.87 9.53 17.30
N LEU A 74 5.28 9.37 18.50
CA LEU A 74 5.96 8.74 19.65
C LEU A 74 6.38 7.30 19.34
N ASP A 75 5.49 6.53 18.72
CA ASP A 75 5.78 5.14 18.35
C ASP A 75 6.91 5.08 17.30
N ALA A 76 6.86 5.93 16.27
CA ALA A 76 7.91 6.03 15.27
C ALA A 76 9.28 6.42 15.88
N LEU A 77 9.31 7.40 16.78
CA LEU A 77 10.54 7.85 17.43
C LEU A 77 11.09 6.80 18.42
N ALA A 78 10.24 6.00 19.04
CA ALA A 78 10.67 4.89 19.90
C ALA A 78 11.42 3.79 19.14
N HIS A 79 11.24 3.69 17.83
CA HIS A 79 11.94 2.75 16.96
C HIS A 79 13.27 3.29 16.41
N THR A 80 13.61 4.56 16.66
CA THR A 80 14.90 5.11 16.19
C THR A 80 16.05 4.50 16.97
N ASP A 81 17.15 4.20 16.29
CA ASP A 81 18.38 3.65 16.88
C ASP A 81 19.46 4.73 17.12
N SER A 82 19.14 6.00 16.89
CA SER A 82 20.01 7.15 17.05
C SER A 82 19.23 8.41 17.43
N SER A 83 19.88 9.30 18.19
CA SER A 83 19.36 10.64 18.50
C SER A 83 19.53 11.65 17.35
N ARG A 84 20.27 11.32 16.30
CA ARG A 84 20.40 12.16 15.10
C ARG A 84 19.29 11.83 14.11
N LEU A 85 18.37 12.78 13.93
CA LEU A 85 17.22 12.66 13.05
C LEU A 85 17.29 13.72 11.96
N GLU A 86 17.11 13.27 10.71
CA GLU A 86 16.94 14.14 9.56
C GLU A 86 15.52 13.98 9.03
N TYR A 87 14.79 15.10 8.89
CA TYR A 87 13.37 15.08 8.56
C TYR A 87 13.13 15.43 7.11
N HIS A 88 12.36 14.58 6.42
CA HIS A 88 12.04 14.66 5.01
C HIS A 88 10.52 14.71 4.80
N TYR A 89 10.06 15.68 4.04
CA TYR A 89 8.66 15.91 3.75
C TYR A 89 8.34 15.54 2.29
N TYR A 90 7.23 14.88 2.06
CA TYR A 90 6.88 14.18 0.83
C TYR A 90 6.52 15.07 -0.37
N GLU A 91 6.36 16.37 -0.18
CA GLU A 91 6.03 17.31 -1.24
C GLU A 91 6.73 18.66 -1.04
N ARG A 92 6.70 19.53 -2.07
CA ARG A 92 7.17 20.91 -2.01
C ARG A 92 5.98 21.83 -1.70
N PRO A 93 5.79 22.29 -0.44
CA PRO A 93 4.57 22.98 -0.02
C PRO A 93 4.27 24.25 -0.83
N TRP A 94 5.30 24.96 -1.27
CA TRP A 94 5.14 26.16 -2.10
C TRP A 94 4.60 25.86 -3.49
N ILE A 95 5.05 24.77 -4.11
CA ILE A 95 4.58 24.34 -5.43
C ILE A 95 3.11 23.94 -5.33
N LYS A 96 2.74 23.18 -4.28
CA LYS A 96 1.36 22.82 -4.00
C LYS A 96 0.47 24.06 -3.79
N ALA A 97 0.90 25.05 -2.98
CA ALA A 97 0.15 26.27 -2.74
C ALA A 97 -0.07 27.07 -4.05
N MET A 98 0.92 27.10 -4.93
CA MET A 98 0.77 27.71 -6.27
C MET A 98 -0.23 26.96 -7.14
N ARG A 99 -0.22 25.60 -7.13
CA ARG A 99 -1.20 24.79 -7.86
C ARG A 99 -2.61 25.04 -7.33
N GLN A 100 -2.79 25.07 -5.99
CA GLN A 100 -4.07 25.36 -5.35
C GLN A 100 -4.62 26.74 -5.78
N PHE A 101 -3.75 27.75 -5.82
CA PHE A 101 -4.13 29.07 -6.33
C PHE A 101 -4.54 29.00 -7.81
N TYR A 102 -3.77 28.30 -8.64
CA TYR A 102 -4.05 28.14 -10.06
C TYR A 102 -5.38 27.40 -10.32
N SER A 103 -5.72 26.40 -9.49
CA SER A 103 -6.97 25.62 -9.60
C SER A 103 -8.20 26.33 -9.00
N GLY A 104 -8.02 27.54 -8.44
CA GLY A 104 -9.14 28.31 -7.84
C GLY A 104 -9.47 27.91 -6.40
N GLU A 105 -8.66 27.06 -5.75
CA GLU A 105 -8.83 26.65 -4.34
C GLU A 105 -8.39 27.76 -3.36
N GLY A 106 -7.86 28.90 -3.88
CA GLY A 106 -7.31 29.97 -3.09
C GLY A 106 -5.83 29.79 -2.74
N PHE A 107 -5.20 30.87 -2.24
CA PHE A 107 -3.81 30.82 -1.80
C PHE A 107 -3.71 30.83 -0.28
N SER A 108 -2.90 29.96 0.27
CA SER A 108 -2.56 29.99 1.68
C SER A 108 -1.09 29.70 1.90
N TRP A 109 -0.48 30.48 2.82
CA TRP A 109 0.94 30.35 3.15
C TRP A 109 1.27 28.97 3.72
N PRO A 110 2.16 28.21 3.08
CA PRO A 110 2.52 26.86 3.52
C PRO A 110 3.57 26.92 4.64
N THR A 111 3.14 27.21 5.85
CA THR A 111 3.99 27.15 7.04
C THR A 111 3.98 25.76 7.65
N TRP A 112 5.08 25.33 8.28
CA TRP A 112 5.16 24.04 8.95
C TRP A 112 4.14 23.88 10.08
N ASN A 113 3.83 24.96 10.81
CA ASN A 113 2.77 24.96 11.81
C ASN A 113 1.39 24.69 11.20
N ARG A 114 1.16 25.08 9.95
CA ARG A 114 -0.10 24.77 9.25
C ARG A 114 -0.12 23.33 8.73
N LEU A 115 1.00 22.85 8.20
CA LEU A 115 1.09 21.53 7.58
C LEU A 115 1.15 20.38 8.59
N LEU A 116 1.81 20.61 9.72
CA LEU A 116 2.07 19.61 10.76
C LEU A 116 1.37 19.94 12.09
N GLY A 117 0.70 21.09 12.19
CA GLY A 117 -0.02 21.49 13.39
C GLY A 117 0.85 21.51 14.65
N PRO A 118 0.31 21.10 15.81
CA PRO A 118 1.04 20.99 17.07
C PRO A 118 2.24 20.06 17.00
N THR A 119 2.20 19.05 16.17
CA THR A 119 3.26 18.04 16.00
C THR A 119 4.58 18.66 15.58
N TYR A 120 4.57 19.76 14.79
CA TYR A 120 5.81 20.47 14.46
C TYR A 120 6.53 21.03 15.68
N ASN A 121 5.77 21.56 16.66
CA ASN A 121 6.36 22.03 17.92
C ASN A 121 6.82 20.85 18.80
N PHE A 122 6.04 19.76 18.82
CA PHE A 122 6.38 18.53 19.52
C PHE A 122 7.71 17.93 19.03
N LEU A 123 7.95 17.97 17.72
CA LEU A 123 9.23 17.54 17.11
C LEU A 123 10.40 18.53 17.36
N GLY A 124 10.19 19.64 18.06
CA GLY A 124 11.23 20.65 18.32
C GLY A 124 11.51 21.59 17.15
N ARG A 125 10.57 21.74 16.22
CA ARG A 125 10.67 22.59 15.00
C ARG A 125 11.89 22.25 14.15
N PRO A 126 12.04 21.01 13.71
CA PRO A 126 13.22 20.60 12.95
C PRO A 126 13.30 21.29 11.59
N ARG A 127 14.51 21.32 11.04
CA ARG A 127 14.66 21.64 9.61
C ARG A 127 14.06 20.51 8.79
N MET A 128 13.15 20.88 7.86
CA MET A 128 12.49 19.94 6.96
C MET A 128 13.12 20.00 5.56
N HIS A 129 13.52 18.85 5.04
CA HIS A 129 13.91 18.69 3.65
C HIS A 129 12.67 18.32 2.82
N THR A 130 12.41 19.05 1.75
CA THR A 130 11.23 18.82 0.90
C THR A 130 11.62 18.15 -0.40
N HIS A 131 10.74 17.28 -0.92
CA HIS A 131 10.95 16.53 -2.16
C HIS A 131 9.80 16.77 -3.14
N ASP A 132 10.00 16.43 -4.40
CA ASP A 132 8.93 16.35 -5.40
C ASP A 132 8.00 15.18 -5.04
N HIS A 133 6.69 15.41 -5.07
CA HIS A 133 5.68 14.41 -4.67
C HIS A 133 5.81 13.10 -5.47
N HIS A 134 5.85 13.19 -6.81
CA HIS A 134 5.98 12.00 -7.65
C HIS A 134 7.36 11.33 -7.53
N LEU A 135 8.40 12.09 -7.16
CA LEU A 135 9.71 11.52 -6.85
C LEU A 135 9.65 10.71 -5.55
N CYS A 136 8.85 11.12 -4.55
CA CYS A 136 8.65 10.31 -3.35
C CYS A 136 7.96 8.98 -3.67
N HIS A 137 6.90 8.98 -4.50
CA HIS A 137 6.32 7.73 -4.99
C HIS A 137 7.33 6.86 -5.74
N ALA A 138 8.14 7.47 -6.60
CA ALA A 138 9.17 6.76 -7.35
C ALA A 138 10.22 6.13 -6.42
N ALA A 139 10.67 6.87 -5.39
CA ALA A 139 11.64 6.40 -4.42
C ALA A 139 11.07 5.29 -3.52
N ALA A 140 9.85 5.45 -3.00
CA ALA A 140 9.16 4.43 -2.23
C ALA A 140 9.06 3.12 -3.02
N GLY A 141 8.73 3.20 -4.30
CA GLY A 141 8.66 2.04 -5.18
C GLY A 141 10.04 1.46 -5.53
N PHE A 142 10.97 2.29 -6.01
CA PHE A 142 12.25 1.81 -6.54
C PHE A 142 13.20 1.32 -5.45
N GLN A 143 13.40 2.10 -4.36
CA GLN A 143 14.38 1.73 -3.33
C GLN A 143 13.94 0.53 -2.47
N THR A 144 12.62 0.19 -2.46
CA THR A 144 12.10 -1.04 -1.85
C THR A 144 12.04 -2.22 -2.83
N SER A 145 12.25 -1.98 -4.13
CA SER A 145 12.17 -3.02 -5.15
C SER A 145 13.40 -3.93 -5.16
N PRO A 146 13.29 -5.14 -5.72
CA PRO A 146 14.43 -6.03 -5.92
C PRO A 146 15.33 -5.59 -7.09
N PHE A 147 15.04 -4.47 -7.75
CA PHE A 147 15.71 -4.05 -9.00
C PHE A 147 16.88 -3.12 -8.72
N ASP A 148 17.90 -3.21 -9.55
CA ASP A 148 19.01 -2.25 -9.58
C ASP A 148 18.79 -1.15 -10.64
N GLU A 149 17.90 -1.43 -11.60
CA GLU A 149 17.42 -0.49 -12.62
C GLU A 149 15.96 -0.77 -12.96
N ALA A 150 15.16 0.28 -13.14
CA ALA A 150 13.74 0.15 -13.51
C ALA A 150 13.23 1.34 -14.34
N THR A 151 12.20 1.07 -15.17
CA THR A 151 11.26 2.10 -15.59
C THR A 151 10.25 2.28 -14.48
N VAL A 152 10.11 3.50 -13.95
CA VAL A 152 9.16 3.83 -12.88
C VAL A 152 8.01 4.61 -13.49
N VAL A 153 6.79 4.13 -13.28
CA VAL A 153 5.54 4.76 -13.72
C VAL A 153 4.72 5.11 -12.49
N ILE A 154 4.44 6.39 -12.33
CA ILE A 154 3.59 6.92 -11.27
C ILE A 154 2.32 7.48 -11.90
N ILE A 155 1.15 6.99 -11.43
CA ILE A 155 -0.16 7.51 -11.82
C ILE A 155 -0.93 7.83 -10.54
N ASP A 156 -1.21 9.12 -10.36
CA ASP A 156 -1.87 9.61 -9.15
C ASP A 156 -3.03 10.55 -9.50
N ALA A 157 -3.76 11.01 -8.47
CA ALA A 157 -4.77 12.04 -8.66
C ALA A 157 -4.10 13.38 -8.96
N ILE A 158 -3.34 13.92 -8.02
CA ILE A 158 -2.54 15.14 -8.18
C ILE A 158 -1.38 15.14 -7.18
N GLY A 159 -0.15 15.15 -7.68
CA GLY A 159 1.06 15.41 -6.87
C GLY A 159 1.67 16.76 -7.24
N GLU A 160 1.40 17.81 -6.48
CA GLU A 160 1.76 19.19 -6.84
C GLU A 160 1.07 19.60 -8.16
N PHE A 161 1.77 19.55 -9.32
CA PHE A 161 1.19 19.71 -10.66
C PHE A 161 1.15 18.42 -11.44
N ASP A 162 2.04 17.47 -11.16
CA ASP A 162 2.11 16.21 -11.90
C ASP A 162 0.94 15.28 -11.52
N THR A 163 0.40 14.57 -12.51
CA THR A 163 -0.66 13.57 -12.35
C THR A 163 -0.21 12.20 -12.82
N MET A 164 0.71 12.19 -13.78
CA MET A 164 1.35 10.99 -14.31
C MET A 164 2.81 11.30 -14.62
N THR A 165 3.73 10.44 -14.22
CA THR A 165 5.15 10.60 -14.53
C THR A 165 5.79 9.28 -14.91
N ILE A 166 6.79 9.34 -15.78
CA ILE A 166 7.63 8.21 -16.18
C ILE A 166 9.08 8.59 -15.89
N TRP A 167 9.76 7.71 -15.15
CA TRP A 167 11.15 7.89 -14.77
C TRP A 167 12.01 6.72 -15.21
N HIS A 168 13.27 6.96 -15.39
CA HIS A 168 14.32 5.95 -15.33
C HIS A 168 14.97 6.06 -13.96
N ALA A 169 15.02 4.97 -13.21
CA ALA A 169 15.68 4.88 -11.92
C ALA A 169 16.76 3.80 -11.97
N ALA A 170 17.93 4.11 -11.45
CA ALA A 170 19.05 3.19 -11.33
C ALA A 170 19.91 3.55 -10.11
N TYR A 171 20.71 2.59 -9.64
CA TYR A 171 21.76 2.89 -8.68
C TYR A 171 23.05 3.25 -9.43
N ASP A 172 23.72 4.31 -8.99
CA ASP A 172 25.04 4.70 -9.45
C ASP A 172 26.07 3.66 -9.00
N ASP A 173 26.85 3.13 -9.92
CA ASP A 173 27.78 2.02 -9.69
C ASP A 173 28.91 2.36 -8.71
N ASP A 174 29.35 3.64 -8.66
CA ASP A 174 30.47 4.10 -7.83
C ASP A 174 30.03 4.41 -6.39
N THR A 175 28.87 5.05 -6.24
CA THR A 175 28.38 5.57 -4.95
C THR A 175 27.29 4.72 -4.31
N GLY A 176 26.63 3.85 -5.09
CA GLY A 176 25.45 3.10 -4.69
C GLY A 176 24.21 3.98 -4.44
N ARG A 177 24.24 5.27 -4.88
CA ARG A 177 23.11 6.18 -4.72
C ARG A 177 22.04 5.93 -5.77
N ALA A 178 20.80 6.05 -5.36
CA ALA A 178 19.66 6.00 -6.28
C ALA A 178 19.58 7.29 -7.09
N GLU A 179 19.54 7.16 -8.41
CA GLU A 179 19.38 8.24 -9.36
C GLU A 179 18.04 8.13 -10.09
N TYR A 180 17.40 9.27 -10.31
CA TYR A 180 16.09 9.35 -10.95
C TYR A 180 16.11 10.37 -12.08
N LYS A 181 15.81 9.91 -13.29
CA LYS A 181 15.66 10.78 -14.46
C LYS A 181 14.21 10.78 -14.92
N LYS A 182 13.52 11.93 -14.79
CA LYS A 182 12.16 12.11 -15.33
C LYS A 182 12.23 12.10 -16.84
N LEU A 183 11.53 11.17 -17.48
CA LEU A 183 11.50 10.99 -18.94
C LEU A 183 10.27 11.65 -19.56
N TRP A 184 9.16 11.67 -18.81
CA TRP A 184 7.91 12.27 -19.26
C TRP A 184 7.02 12.61 -18.07
N SER A 185 6.15 13.62 -18.22
CA SER A 185 5.09 13.92 -17.27
C SER A 185 3.83 14.43 -17.96
N GLN A 186 2.69 14.20 -17.31
CA GLN A 186 1.40 14.83 -17.57
C GLN A 186 1.02 15.62 -16.33
N GLN A 187 0.42 16.78 -16.55
CA GLN A 187 0.10 17.71 -15.47
C GLN A 187 -1.42 17.94 -15.34
N TYR A 188 -1.81 18.45 -14.20
CA TYR A 188 -3.15 18.96 -13.90
C TYR A 188 -3.64 19.92 -15.01
N PRO A 189 -4.90 19.83 -15.46
CA PRO A 189 -5.99 19.02 -14.89
C PRO A 189 -6.14 17.61 -15.47
N HIS A 190 -5.20 17.15 -16.29
CA HIS A 190 -5.25 15.89 -17.01
C HIS A 190 -4.86 14.72 -16.12
N SER A 191 -5.84 14.05 -15.47
CA SER A 191 -5.59 13.02 -14.47
C SER A 191 -6.55 11.83 -14.59
N ILE A 192 -5.97 10.62 -14.61
CA ILE A 192 -6.71 9.36 -14.55
C ILE A 192 -7.35 9.19 -13.16
N GLY A 193 -6.62 9.54 -12.09
CA GLY A 193 -7.12 9.45 -10.72
C GLY A 193 -8.32 10.37 -10.50
N LEU A 194 -8.23 11.64 -10.94
CA LEU A 194 -9.35 12.58 -10.82
C LEU A 194 -10.58 12.15 -11.64
N MET A 195 -10.38 11.59 -12.82
CA MET A 195 -11.47 11.02 -13.62
C MET A 195 -12.17 9.89 -12.86
N TYR A 196 -11.40 9.01 -12.25
CA TYR A 196 -11.94 7.88 -11.50
C TYR A 196 -12.71 8.36 -10.26
N SER A 197 -12.17 9.33 -9.51
CA SER A 197 -12.84 9.95 -8.35
C SER A 197 -14.11 10.73 -8.75
N ALA A 198 -14.09 11.46 -9.88
CA ALA A 198 -15.28 12.14 -10.39
C ALA A 198 -16.42 11.16 -10.71
N MET A 199 -16.10 10.02 -11.31
CA MET A 199 -17.09 8.98 -11.61
C MET A 199 -17.52 8.21 -10.34
N THR A 200 -16.64 8.08 -9.33
CA THR A 200 -16.99 7.58 -7.99
C THR A 200 -18.09 8.45 -7.37
N LYS A 201 -17.91 9.78 -7.41
CA LYS A 201 -18.95 10.72 -6.96
C LYS A 201 -20.24 10.60 -7.78
N ARG A 202 -20.11 10.45 -9.11
CA ARG A 202 -21.26 10.36 -10.03
C ARG A 202 -22.18 9.18 -9.72
N VAL A 203 -21.67 8.06 -9.23
CA VAL A 203 -22.48 6.90 -8.81
C VAL A 203 -22.94 6.97 -7.34
N GLY A 204 -22.76 8.13 -6.66
CA GLY A 204 -23.21 8.36 -5.29
C GLY A 204 -22.29 7.80 -4.22
N LEU A 205 -21.03 7.51 -4.56
CA LEU A 205 -19.98 7.08 -3.62
C LEU A 205 -19.11 8.27 -3.21
N GLN A 206 -18.38 8.10 -2.08
CA GLN A 206 -17.49 9.12 -1.56
C GLN A 206 -16.16 9.13 -2.33
N PRO A 207 -15.81 10.22 -3.05
CA PRO A 207 -14.50 10.34 -3.70
C PRO A 207 -13.37 10.40 -2.67
N LEU A 208 -12.18 9.95 -3.06
CA LEU A 208 -10.97 9.79 -2.25
C LEU A 208 -11.09 8.76 -1.10
N ASP A 209 -12.19 7.99 -1.05
CA ASP A 209 -12.41 6.92 -0.07
C ASP A 209 -13.00 5.66 -0.69
N GLU A 210 -14.01 5.77 -1.57
CA GLU A 210 -14.82 4.64 -2.02
C GLU A 210 -14.55 4.21 -3.47
N GLU A 211 -13.45 4.64 -4.11
CA GLU A 211 -13.04 4.20 -5.46
C GLU A 211 -12.93 2.68 -5.57
N TYR A 212 -12.52 2.02 -4.50
CA TYR A 212 -12.46 0.55 -4.45
C TYR A 212 -13.84 -0.12 -4.51
N ILE A 213 -14.93 0.59 -4.15
CA ILE A 213 -16.30 0.11 -4.32
C ILE A 213 -16.70 0.22 -5.79
N LEU A 214 -16.43 1.37 -6.43
CA LEU A 214 -16.63 1.55 -7.87
C LEU A 214 -15.92 0.46 -8.68
N MET A 215 -14.64 0.18 -8.35
CA MET A 215 -13.88 -0.92 -8.94
C MET A 215 -14.60 -2.28 -8.80
N GLY A 216 -15.17 -2.57 -7.62
CA GLY A 216 -15.94 -3.79 -7.39
C GLY A 216 -17.29 -3.82 -8.11
N MET A 217 -17.96 -2.67 -8.30
CA MET A 217 -19.21 -2.57 -9.05
C MET A 217 -19.01 -2.87 -10.53
N ALA A 218 -17.85 -2.54 -11.08
CA ALA A 218 -17.56 -2.66 -12.50
C ALA A 218 -17.80 -4.06 -13.08
N ALA A 219 -17.62 -5.12 -12.28
CA ALA A 219 -17.85 -6.49 -12.71
C ALA A 219 -19.34 -6.87 -12.83
N TYR A 220 -20.26 -6.06 -12.31
CA TYR A 220 -21.70 -6.30 -12.39
C TYR A 220 -22.38 -5.58 -13.56
N GLY A 221 -21.69 -4.61 -14.19
CA GLY A 221 -22.20 -3.81 -15.28
C GLY A 221 -21.65 -4.21 -16.65
N GLU A 222 -22.18 -3.53 -17.67
CA GLU A 222 -21.71 -3.57 -19.05
C GLU A 222 -21.14 -2.22 -19.46
N PRO A 223 -20.18 -2.13 -20.40
CA PRO A 223 -19.50 -0.88 -20.78
C PRO A 223 -20.34 -0.01 -21.72
N LYS A 224 -21.62 0.17 -21.42
CA LYS A 224 -22.59 0.84 -22.30
C LYS A 224 -22.25 2.30 -22.58
N TYR A 225 -21.60 2.96 -21.60
CA TYR A 225 -21.32 4.41 -21.65
C TYR A 225 -19.88 4.76 -21.94
N LEU A 226 -19.04 3.75 -22.28
CA LEU A 226 -17.62 3.97 -22.53
C LEU A 226 -17.38 4.99 -23.65
N ARG A 227 -18.15 4.90 -24.74
CA ARG A 227 -17.98 5.79 -25.90
C ARG A 227 -18.40 7.22 -25.56
N GLU A 228 -19.53 7.39 -24.87
CA GLU A 228 -20.02 8.68 -24.41
C GLU A 228 -19.04 9.36 -23.46
N MET A 229 -18.49 8.61 -22.51
CA MET A 229 -17.46 9.11 -21.58
C MET A 229 -16.19 9.53 -22.31
N GLN A 230 -15.72 8.73 -23.26
CA GLN A 230 -14.56 9.08 -24.08
C GLN A 230 -14.79 10.36 -24.89
N GLN A 231 -15.97 10.52 -25.52
CA GLN A 231 -16.33 11.72 -26.28
C GLN A 231 -16.47 12.96 -25.38
N ALA A 232 -17.01 12.79 -24.18
CA ALA A 232 -17.21 13.90 -23.23
C ALA A 232 -15.88 14.35 -22.60
N PHE A 233 -14.98 13.44 -22.31
CA PHE A 233 -13.84 13.72 -21.43
C PHE A 233 -12.49 13.71 -22.13
N LEU A 234 -12.30 12.99 -23.25
CA LEU A 234 -10.99 12.83 -23.86
C LEU A 234 -10.78 13.73 -25.09
N ASN A 235 -9.58 14.28 -25.17
CA ASN A 235 -9.14 14.96 -26.38
C ASN A 235 -8.93 13.91 -27.52
N PRO A 236 -9.61 14.05 -28.67
CA PRO A 236 -9.50 13.05 -29.75
C PRO A 236 -8.11 13.00 -30.39
N ARG A 237 -7.28 14.05 -30.22
CA ARG A 237 -5.94 14.13 -30.78
C ARG A 237 -4.84 13.66 -29.83
N GLU A 238 -5.06 13.80 -28.52
CA GLU A 238 -4.08 13.43 -27.48
C GLU A 238 -4.79 12.66 -26.37
N LYS A 239 -4.69 11.33 -26.42
CA LYS A 239 -5.44 10.37 -25.60
C LYS A 239 -5.25 10.50 -24.08
N LEU A 240 -4.18 11.20 -23.63
CA LEU A 240 -3.92 11.43 -22.22
C LEU A 240 -4.30 12.85 -21.77
N GLN A 241 -4.97 13.63 -22.64
CA GLN A 241 -5.50 14.95 -22.31
C GLN A 241 -7.02 14.90 -22.16
N PHE A 242 -7.50 15.53 -21.11
CA PHE A 242 -8.93 15.67 -20.85
C PHE A 242 -9.42 17.01 -21.38
N THR A 243 -10.66 17.05 -21.89
CA THR A 243 -11.29 18.25 -22.44
C THR A 243 -11.81 19.20 -21.37
N GLN A 244 -11.95 18.70 -20.13
CA GLN A 244 -12.44 19.46 -18.98
C GLN A 244 -11.70 19.07 -17.70
N ASN A 245 -11.83 19.93 -16.69
CA ASN A 245 -11.26 19.69 -15.38
C ASN A 245 -12.19 18.79 -14.54
N LEU A 246 -11.82 17.51 -14.37
CA LEU A 246 -12.61 16.53 -13.61
C LEU A 246 -12.38 16.60 -12.08
N HIS A 247 -11.50 17.47 -11.61
CA HIS A 247 -11.32 17.71 -10.17
C HIS A 247 -12.57 18.25 -9.48
N VAL A 248 -13.34 19.05 -10.20
CA VAL A 248 -14.62 19.57 -9.70
C VAL A 248 -15.77 18.56 -9.74
N GLY A 249 -15.53 17.38 -10.32
CA GLY A 249 -16.54 16.36 -10.57
C GLY A 249 -17.12 16.45 -11.98
N VAL A 250 -18.16 15.69 -12.23
CA VAL A 250 -19.00 15.77 -13.43
C VAL A 250 -20.37 16.30 -13.04
N ASP A 251 -21.07 16.89 -14.00
CA ASP A 251 -22.43 17.39 -13.77
C ASP A 251 -23.37 16.25 -13.37
N ASP A 252 -24.29 16.53 -12.46
CA ASP A 252 -25.27 15.54 -11.98
C ASP A 252 -26.17 15.04 -13.13
N ASP A 253 -26.35 15.85 -14.16
CA ASP A 253 -27.09 15.51 -15.38
C ASP A 253 -26.29 14.69 -16.40
N PHE A 254 -25.00 14.41 -16.13
CA PHE A 254 -24.23 13.51 -16.99
C PHE A 254 -24.71 12.07 -16.81
N LEU A 255 -25.32 11.48 -17.85
CA LEU A 255 -25.92 10.14 -17.84
C LEU A 255 -27.00 9.94 -16.75
N PRO A 256 -28.05 10.77 -16.68
CA PRO A 256 -28.95 10.87 -15.52
C PRO A 256 -29.77 9.60 -15.25
N HIS A 257 -29.99 8.75 -16.27
CA HIS A 257 -30.77 7.51 -16.17
C HIS A 257 -29.91 6.26 -16.29
N ALA A 258 -28.58 6.39 -16.21
CA ALA A 258 -27.67 5.27 -16.36
C ALA A 258 -27.62 4.41 -15.09
N ASP A 259 -27.56 3.10 -15.29
CA ASP A 259 -27.31 2.16 -14.19
C ASP A 259 -25.91 2.43 -13.61
N PRO A 260 -25.78 2.61 -12.28
CA PRO A 260 -24.49 2.81 -11.64
C PRO A 260 -23.45 1.70 -11.90
N MET A 261 -23.89 0.46 -12.12
CA MET A 261 -22.99 -0.66 -12.44
C MET A 261 -22.42 -0.51 -13.86
N ASP A 262 -23.23 -0.07 -14.83
CA ASP A 262 -22.80 0.19 -16.21
C ASP A 262 -21.85 1.40 -16.28
N ILE A 263 -22.11 2.44 -15.47
CA ILE A 263 -21.18 3.57 -15.31
C ILE A 263 -19.85 3.07 -14.74
N ALA A 264 -19.89 2.25 -13.69
CA ALA A 264 -18.69 1.69 -13.05
C ALA A 264 -17.86 0.83 -14.02
N CYS A 265 -18.52 -0.04 -14.82
CA CYS A 265 -17.88 -0.85 -15.85
C CYS A 265 -17.22 0.03 -16.93
N SER A 266 -17.94 1.03 -17.42
CA SER A 266 -17.44 1.98 -18.43
C SER A 266 -16.24 2.79 -17.89
N THR A 267 -16.30 3.22 -16.62
CA THR A 267 -15.21 3.93 -15.94
C THR A 267 -13.97 3.07 -15.80
N GLN A 268 -14.12 1.81 -15.35
CA GLN A 268 -13.00 0.88 -15.19
C GLN A 268 -12.31 0.62 -16.53
N LEU A 269 -13.07 0.35 -17.59
CA LEU A 269 -12.52 0.13 -18.92
C LEU A 269 -11.83 1.37 -19.50
N MET A 270 -12.40 2.57 -19.27
CA MET A 270 -11.76 3.82 -19.67
C MET A 270 -10.44 4.02 -18.92
N ALA A 271 -10.41 3.79 -17.62
CA ALA A 271 -9.18 3.85 -16.82
C ALA A 271 -8.12 2.85 -17.34
N GLU A 272 -8.50 1.60 -17.60
CA GLU A 272 -7.60 0.60 -18.16
C GLU A 272 -7.03 1.02 -19.51
N GLN A 273 -7.84 1.60 -20.40
CA GLN A 273 -7.35 2.09 -21.70
C GLN A 273 -6.35 3.26 -21.54
N LEU A 274 -6.62 4.18 -20.62
CA LEU A 274 -5.72 5.30 -20.33
C LEU A 274 -4.40 4.80 -19.72
N ILE A 275 -4.45 3.85 -18.78
CA ILE A 275 -3.26 3.23 -18.21
C ILE A 275 -2.44 2.51 -19.28
N ARG A 276 -3.09 1.78 -20.23
CA ARG A 276 -2.41 1.16 -21.39
C ARG A 276 -1.68 2.21 -22.24
N ASN A 277 -2.26 3.39 -22.45
CA ASN A 277 -1.59 4.47 -23.18
C ASN A 277 -0.34 4.99 -22.44
N VAL A 278 -0.40 5.11 -21.09
CA VAL A 278 0.77 5.48 -20.28
C VAL A 278 1.85 4.40 -20.34
N LEU A 279 1.48 3.11 -20.20
CA LEU A 279 2.41 1.98 -20.28
C LEU A 279 3.05 1.87 -21.65
N GLY A 280 2.28 2.05 -22.73
CA GLY A 280 2.80 2.10 -24.09
C GLY A 280 3.83 3.22 -24.28
N ARG A 281 3.55 4.42 -23.73
CA ARG A 281 4.51 5.53 -23.73
C ARG A 281 5.75 5.18 -22.89
N ALA A 282 5.56 4.58 -21.69
CA ALA A 282 6.66 4.16 -20.84
C ALA A 282 7.59 3.14 -21.51
N ARG A 283 7.04 2.21 -22.30
CA ARG A 283 7.84 1.29 -23.12
C ARG A 283 8.62 1.99 -24.22
N GLY A 284 8.05 3.06 -24.79
CA GLY A 284 8.70 3.84 -25.85
C GLY A 284 9.86 4.71 -25.36
N VAL A 285 9.79 5.25 -24.13
CA VAL A 285 10.83 6.15 -23.56
C VAL A 285 11.72 5.47 -22.53
N GLY A 286 11.23 4.41 -21.86
CA GLY A 286 11.96 3.64 -20.86
C GLY A 286 12.98 2.70 -21.46
N ARG A 287 14.02 2.37 -20.69
CA ARG A 287 15.11 1.49 -21.12
C ARG A 287 15.08 0.14 -20.44
N SER A 288 14.52 0.05 -19.24
CA SER A 288 14.49 -1.17 -18.46
C SER A 288 13.27 -2.05 -18.78
N ARG A 289 13.43 -3.38 -18.64
CA ARG A 289 12.34 -4.36 -18.67
C ARG A 289 11.66 -4.55 -17.30
N ASN A 290 12.23 -3.97 -16.26
CA ASN A 290 11.65 -3.94 -14.93
C ASN A 290 10.71 -2.74 -14.80
N LEU A 291 9.52 -2.97 -14.24
CA LEU A 291 8.55 -1.91 -13.92
C LEU A 291 8.46 -1.74 -12.42
N VAL A 292 8.59 -0.50 -11.97
CA VAL A 292 8.07 -0.04 -10.68
C VAL A 292 6.82 0.78 -10.95
N TYR A 293 5.71 0.41 -10.33
CA TYR A 293 4.43 1.07 -10.55
C TYR A 293 3.88 1.61 -9.22
N GLY A 294 3.54 2.90 -9.16
CA GLY A 294 3.13 3.61 -7.94
C GLY A 294 2.13 4.73 -8.21
N GLY A 295 1.80 5.50 -7.16
CA GLY A 295 0.70 6.46 -7.11
C GLY A 295 -0.62 5.79 -6.71
N GLY A 296 -1.63 6.57 -6.34
CA GLY A 296 -2.92 6.08 -5.85
C GLY A 296 -3.63 5.12 -6.83
N VAL A 297 -3.46 5.33 -8.15
CA VAL A 297 -4.07 4.46 -9.18
C VAL A 297 -3.48 3.04 -9.17
N ALA A 298 -2.28 2.82 -8.63
CA ALA A 298 -1.71 1.49 -8.47
C ALA A 298 -2.45 0.60 -7.45
N LEU A 299 -3.38 1.16 -6.68
CA LEU A 299 -4.33 0.40 -5.84
C LEU A 299 -5.42 -0.32 -6.64
N ASN A 300 -5.59 0.01 -7.92
CA ASN A 300 -6.55 -0.64 -8.81
C ASN A 300 -6.03 -2.01 -9.28
N CYS A 301 -6.26 -3.03 -8.45
CA CYS A 301 -5.80 -4.40 -8.69
C CYS A 301 -6.43 -5.04 -9.95
N VAL A 302 -7.58 -4.54 -10.42
CA VAL A 302 -8.21 -5.01 -11.67
C VAL A 302 -7.39 -4.54 -12.87
N ALA A 303 -7.01 -3.26 -12.89
CA ALA A 303 -6.15 -2.72 -13.94
C ALA A 303 -4.72 -3.31 -13.90
N ASN A 304 -4.21 -3.62 -12.70
CA ASN A 304 -2.83 -4.11 -12.56
C ASN A 304 -2.57 -5.45 -13.29
N ARG A 305 -3.63 -6.27 -13.52
CA ARG A 305 -3.48 -7.54 -14.27
C ARG A 305 -2.84 -7.38 -15.65
N MET A 306 -2.98 -6.20 -16.27
CA MET A 306 -2.46 -5.95 -17.62
C MET A 306 -1.00 -5.43 -17.67
N LEU A 307 -0.38 -5.15 -16.51
CA LEU A 307 1.00 -4.64 -16.48
C LEU A 307 1.98 -5.62 -17.10
N GLY A 308 1.72 -6.92 -16.97
CA GLY A 308 2.52 -8.00 -17.57
C GLY A 308 2.52 -8.01 -19.09
N ASP A 309 1.51 -7.44 -19.76
CA ASP A 309 1.49 -7.29 -21.22
C ASP A 309 2.63 -6.37 -21.70
N TYR A 310 3.17 -5.53 -20.80
CA TYR A 310 4.19 -4.53 -21.12
C TYR A 310 5.55 -4.83 -20.48
N TYR A 311 5.60 -5.46 -19.29
CA TYR A 311 6.83 -5.65 -18.52
C TYR A 311 6.93 -7.05 -17.95
N GLU A 312 8.14 -7.60 -17.96
CA GLU A 312 8.41 -8.98 -17.51
C GLU A 312 8.49 -9.12 -15.99
N ARG A 313 8.99 -8.07 -15.32
CA ARG A 313 9.17 -8.02 -13.86
C ARG A 313 8.53 -6.76 -13.32
N ILE A 314 7.62 -6.93 -12.39
CA ILE A 314 6.76 -5.85 -11.88
C ILE A 314 6.94 -5.77 -10.37
N TRP A 315 7.12 -4.55 -9.87
CA TRP A 315 7.08 -4.23 -8.46
C TRP A 315 6.09 -3.11 -8.20
N ILE A 316 5.17 -3.38 -7.29
CA ILE A 316 4.24 -2.41 -6.72
C ILE A 316 4.47 -2.44 -5.21
N MET A 317 4.91 -1.35 -4.62
CA MET A 317 5.07 -1.26 -3.17
C MET A 317 3.70 -1.44 -2.47
N PRO A 318 3.60 -2.14 -1.33
CA PRO A 318 2.29 -2.44 -0.69
C PRO A 318 1.43 -1.23 -0.35
N ASN A 319 2.05 -0.07 -0.18
CA ASN A 319 1.41 1.21 0.10
C ASN A 319 1.73 2.23 -0.99
N PRO A 320 1.20 2.07 -2.22
CA PRO A 320 1.61 2.87 -3.37
C PRO A 320 1.02 4.28 -3.39
N GLY A 321 0.03 4.60 -2.54
CA GLY A 321 -0.58 5.93 -2.40
C GLY A 321 0.22 6.87 -1.49
N ASP A 322 -0.39 8.02 -1.14
CA ASP A 322 0.27 9.15 -0.45
C ASP A 322 0.86 8.81 0.92
N ALA A 323 0.24 7.90 1.68
CA ALA A 323 0.83 7.46 2.94
C ALA A 323 2.20 6.77 2.73
N GLY A 324 2.37 6.07 1.60
CA GLY A 324 3.65 5.47 1.21
C GLY A 324 4.74 6.48 0.90
N ASN A 325 4.37 7.71 0.58
CA ASN A 325 5.31 8.80 0.35
C ASN A 325 6.11 9.20 1.59
N SER A 326 5.64 8.88 2.79
CA SER A 326 6.46 9.01 4.00
C SER A 326 7.72 8.15 3.90
N LEU A 327 7.58 6.89 3.45
CA LEU A 327 8.73 6.02 3.20
C LEU A 327 9.58 6.53 2.03
N GLY A 328 8.95 7.02 0.96
CA GLY A 328 9.65 7.60 -0.18
C GLY A 328 10.52 8.81 0.19
N ALA A 329 10.01 9.69 1.04
CA ALA A 329 10.77 10.84 1.54
C ALA A 329 11.97 10.40 2.41
N ALA A 330 11.79 9.42 3.32
CA ALA A 330 12.89 8.83 4.09
C ALA A 330 13.93 8.16 3.18
N CYS A 331 13.48 7.42 2.16
CA CYS A 331 14.33 6.78 1.16
C CYS A 331 15.18 7.80 0.39
N LEU A 332 14.60 8.94 0.00
CA LEU A 332 15.34 10.03 -0.67
C LEU A 332 16.40 10.66 0.24
N GLY A 333 16.10 10.79 1.54
CA GLY A 333 17.08 11.22 2.53
C GLY A 333 18.26 10.25 2.64
N TYR A 334 17.97 8.98 2.80
CA TYR A 334 18.96 7.91 2.84
C TYR A 334 19.75 7.79 1.52
N GLY A 335 19.05 7.85 0.39
CA GLY A 335 19.61 7.95 -0.95
C GLY A 335 20.19 6.66 -1.52
N ARG A 336 19.97 5.49 -0.91
CA ARG A 336 20.46 4.17 -1.35
C ARG A 336 19.35 3.12 -1.26
N LYS A 337 19.63 1.91 -1.73
CA LYS A 337 18.71 0.77 -1.61
C LYS A 337 18.45 0.46 -0.13
N VAL A 338 17.18 0.33 0.24
CA VAL A 338 16.77 -0.05 1.59
C VAL A 338 16.59 -1.56 1.66
N THR A 339 16.69 -2.11 2.88
CA THR A 339 16.37 -3.51 3.16
C THR A 339 14.85 -3.66 3.20
N TRP A 340 14.30 -4.41 2.24
CA TRP A 340 12.86 -4.70 2.19
C TRP A 340 12.61 -6.18 2.50
N ASP A 341 12.18 -6.46 3.71
CA ASP A 341 11.84 -7.83 4.14
C ASP A 341 10.36 -8.12 3.94
N ASN A 342 9.49 -7.23 4.41
CA ASN A 342 8.04 -7.37 4.39
C ASN A 342 7.34 -6.03 4.66
N SER A 343 6.00 -6.04 4.65
CA SER A 343 5.17 -4.86 4.93
C SER A 343 4.76 -4.68 6.39
N PHE A 344 5.20 -5.53 7.30
CA PHE A 344 4.86 -5.46 8.73
C PHE A 344 5.79 -4.49 9.46
N LEU A 345 5.50 -3.18 9.30
CA LEU A 345 6.39 -2.10 9.70
C LEU A 345 5.77 -1.17 10.76
N GLY A 346 4.46 -1.32 11.05
CA GLY A 346 3.72 -0.44 11.96
C GLY A 346 3.80 -0.85 13.44
N HIS A 347 2.78 -0.45 14.21
CA HIS A 347 2.65 -0.73 15.63
C HIS A 347 2.74 -2.23 15.96
N ASP A 348 3.51 -2.56 16.99
CA ASP A 348 3.74 -3.93 17.40
C ASP A 348 2.81 -4.35 18.57
N ILE A 349 2.13 -5.48 18.39
CA ILE A 349 1.47 -6.20 19.48
C ILE A 349 2.41 -7.33 19.87
N PRO A 350 3.15 -7.21 21.00
CA PRO A 350 4.16 -8.19 21.38
C PRO A 350 3.59 -9.58 21.61
N GLY A 351 4.37 -10.59 21.23
CA GLY A 351 4.02 -12.01 21.42
C GLY A 351 4.26 -12.83 20.16
N SER A 352 4.15 -14.14 20.29
CA SER A 352 4.17 -15.05 19.14
C SER A 352 2.82 -15.05 18.45
N TYR A 353 2.81 -15.23 17.14
CA TYR A 353 1.55 -15.34 16.38
C TYR A 353 0.70 -16.50 16.93
N PRO A 354 -0.59 -16.29 17.24
CA PRO A 354 -1.41 -17.25 18.01
C PRO A 354 -1.96 -18.38 17.13
N VAL A 355 -1.09 -19.11 16.42
CA VAL A 355 -1.44 -20.08 15.38
C VAL A 355 -2.46 -21.11 15.85
N ASN A 356 -2.24 -21.74 17.02
CA ASN A 356 -3.13 -22.80 17.49
C ASN A 356 -4.50 -22.28 17.88
N ALA A 357 -4.57 -21.14 18.58
CA ALA A 357 -5.84 -20.53 18.96
C ALA A 357 -6.66 -20.09 17.74
N VAL A 358 -5.99 -19.50 16.72
CA VAL A 358 -6.63 -19.12 15.46
C VAL A 358 -7.15 -20.37 14.72
N LEU A 359 -6.34 -21.44 14.67
CA LEU A 359 -6.74 -22.69 14.02
C LEU A 359 -7.97 -23.31 14.68
N ASP A 360 -8.01 -23.36 16.02
CA ASP A 360 -9.14 -23.92 16.77
C ASP A 360 -10.43 -23.16 16.47
N HIS A 361 -10.40 -21.82 16.47
CA HIS A 361 -11.56 -21.00 16.09
C HIS A 361 -11.96 -21.14 14.63
N LEU A 362 -11.01 -21.29 13.71
CA LEU A 362 -11.31 -21.55 12.30
C LEU A 362 -12.01 -22.92 12.11
N LEU A 363 -11.60 -23.93 12.87
CA LEU A 363 -12.22 -25.28 12.79
C LEU A 363 -13.62 -25.31 13.41
N THR A 364 -13.86 -24.53 14.49
CA THR A 364 -15.16 -24.50 15.20
C THR A 364 -16.08 -23.43 14.65
N ASP A 365 -15.66 -22.16 14.69
CA ASP A 365 -16.50 -20.99 14.42
C ASP A 365 -16.47 -20.56 12.95
N LYS A 366 -15.52 -21.04 12.19
CA LYS A 366 -15.25 -20.73 10.77
C LYS A 366 -14.78 -19.28 10.50
N ILE A 367 -14.76 -18.40 11.49
CA ILE A 367 -14.37 -17.00 11.39
C ILE A 367 -13.62 -16.60 12.67
N VAL A 368 -12.49 -15.90 12.52
CA VAL A 368 -11.67 -15.40 13.64
C VAL A 368 -10.93 -14.13 13.26
N GLY A 369 -10.79 -13.21 14.20
CA GLY A 369 -9.91 -12.04 14.08
C GLY A 369 -8.49 -12.37 14.53
N VAL A 370 -7.50 -11.73 13.90
CA VAL A 370 -6.09 -11.79 14.32
C VAL A 370 -5.55 -10.37 14.45
N ALA A 371 -4.96 -10.07 15.62
CA ALA A 371 -4.22 -8.84 15.88
C ALA A 371 -2.91 -9.18 16.61
N SER A 372 -1.81 -9.40 15.87
CA SER A 372 -0.54 -9.90 16.42
C SER A 372 0.66 -9.34 15.67
N GLY A 373 1.80 -9.19 16.37
CA GLY A 373 3.02 -8.65 15.78
C GLY A 373 2.85 -7.23 15.21
N ARG A 374 3.75 -6.82 14.35
CA ARG A 374 3.72 -5.50 13.72
C ARG A 374 2.59 -5.37 12.70
N ALA A 375 1.91 -4.23 12.72
CA ALA A 375 0.84 -3.91 11.77
C ALA A 375 1.39 -3.73 10.35
N GLU A 376 0.58 -4.05 9.34
CA GLU A 376 0.89 -3.82 7.94
C GLU A 376 0.99 -2.32 7.62
N PHE A 377 2.03 -1.91 6.89
CA PHE A 377 2.14 -0.60 6.28
C PHE A 377 1.51 -0.63 4.89
N GLY A 378 0.25 -0.20 4.82
CA GLY A 378 -0.56 -0.22 3.61
C GLY A 378 -2.05 -0.43 3.90
N PRO A 379 -2.92 -0.30 2.88
CA PRO A 379 -4.37 -0.37 3.04
C PRO A 379 -4.89 -1.81 3.10
N ARG A 380 -4.03 -2.83 2.98
CA ARG A 380 -4.43 -4.24 2.94
C ARG A 380 -4.03 -4.95 4.22
N ALA A 381 -4.95 -5.74 4.78
CA ALA A 381 -4.63 -6.69 5.83
C ALA A 381 -3.95 -7.92 5.21
N LEU A 382 -2.80 -8.30 5.74
CA LEU A 382 -1.95 -9.36 5.18
C LEU A 382 -1.68 -10.50 6.17
N GLY A 383 -2.38 -10.51 7.30
CA GLY A 383 -2.29 -11.57 8.28
C GLY A 383 -2.19 -11.09 9.73
N ASN A 384 -1.65 -9.89 9.99
CA ASN A 384 -1.41 -9.40 11.34
C ASN A 384 -2.55 -8.52 11.90
N ARG A 385 -3.39 -7.93 11.03
CA ARG A 385 -4.61 -7.19 11.39
C ARG A 385 -5.77 -7.68 10.52
N SER A 386 -6.05 -8.97 10.60
CA SER A 386 -6.91 -9.70 9.67
C SER A 386 -8.14 -10.30 10.32
N LEU A 387 -9.24 -10.32 9.58
CA LEU A 387 -10.37 -11.21 9.82
C LEU A 387 -10.24 -12.37 8.82
N LEU A 388 -10.02 -13.56 9.35
CA LEU A 388 -9.81 -14.80 8.59
C LEU A 388 -11.05 -15.69 8.66
N ALA A 389 -11.32 -16.42 7.57
CA ALA A 389 -12.42 -17.37 7.55
C ALA A 389 -12.16 -18.54 6.58
N ASP A 390 -12.93 -19.63 6.75
CA ASP A 390 -13.00 -20.73 5.78
C ASP A 390 -13.57 -20.20 4.46
N PRO A 391 -12.86 -20.29 3.31
CA PRO A 391 -13.35 -19.75 2.05
C PRO A 391 -14.49 -20.53 1.41
N ARG A 392 -14.84 -21.70 1.95
CA ARG A 392 -15.83 -22.62 1.42
C ARG A 392 -17.23 -22.30 1.95
N GLY A 393 -18.24 -22.38 1.10
CA GLY A 393 -19.64 -22.18 1.46
C GLY A 393 -20.14 -20.74 1.37
N TYR A 394 -21.33 -20.58 0.80
CA TYR A 394 -21.98 -19.28 0.57
C TYR A 394 -22.32 -18.53 1.86
N SER A 395 -22.64 -19.23 2.95
CA SER A 395 -23.02 -18.64 4.23
C SER A 395 -21.89 -17.79 4.84
N ILE A 396 -20.63 -18.17 4.63
CA ILE A 396 -19.46 -17.47 5.16
C ILE A 396 -19.35 -16.05 4.56
N LYS A 397 -19.52 -15.93 3.23
CA LYS A 397 -19.51 -14.61 2.56
C LYS A 397 -20.53 -13.65 3.18
N ASN A 398 -21.76 -14.12 3.38
CA ASN A 398 -22.82 -13.30 3.95
C ASN A 398 -22.51 -12.92 5.41
N ARG A 399 -22.11 -13.89 6.23
CA ARG A 399 -21.76 -13.67 7.64
C ARG A 399 -20.62 -12.66 7.80
N VAL A 400 -19.54 -12.78 7.01
CA VAL A 400 -18.43 -11.81 7.07
C VAL A 400 -18.87 -10.44 6.57
N ASN A 401 -19.72 -10.32 5.53
CA ASN A 401 -20.24 -9.04 5.08
C ASN A 401 -21.16 -8.38 6.13
N GLU A 402 -21.94 -9.16 6.89
CA GLU A 402 -22.76 -8.67 8.01
C GLU A 402 -21.88 -8.12 9.15
N ILE A 403 -20.85 -8.86 9.57
CA ILE A 403 -19.86 -8.38 10.55
C ILE A 403 -19.24 -7.07 10.10
N LYS A 404 -18.83 -6.98 8.84
CA LYS A 404 -18.20 -5.79 8.24
C LYS A 404 -19.18 -4.65 7.92
N ARG A 405 -20.48 -4.84 8.08
CA ARG A 405 -21.55 -3.86 7.78
C ARG A 405 -21.41 -3.26 6.39
N ARG A 406 -21.16 -4.10 5.38
CA ARG A 406 -20.93 -3.65 4.00
C ARG A 406 -21.83 -4.34 2.98
N GLN A 407 -21.79 -3.87 1.76
CA GLN A 407 -22.61 -4.40 0.66
C GLN A 407 -22.34 -5.88 0.42
N LYS A 408 -23.40 -6.70 0.31
CA LYS A 408 -23.31 -8.17 0.18
C LYS A 408 -22.65 -8.64 -1.12
N PHE A 409 -22.66 -7.81 -2.17
CA PHE A 409 -22.04 -8.15 -3.46
C PHE A 409 -20.51 -8.22 -3.40
N ARG A 410 -19.87 -7.54 -2.46
CA ARG A 410 -18.41 -7.43 -2.39
C ARG A 410 -17.77 -8.77 -2.05
N PRO A 411 -16.79 -9.25 -2.86
CA PRO A 411 -16.02 -10.44 -2.58
C PRO A 411 -14.96 -10.18 -1.50
N PHE A 412 -14.36 -11.25 -1.01
CA PHE A 412 -13.19 -11.22 -0.17
C PHE A 412 -11.97 -11.73 -0.91
N ALA A 413 -10.79 -11.47 -0.36
CA ALA A 413 -9.53 -11.93 -0.92
C ALA A 413 -9.17 -13.30 -0.33
N PRO A 414 -8.67 -14.27 -1.13
CA PRO A 414 -7.98 -15.42 -0.60
C PRO A 414 -6.57 -15.06 -0.14
N VAL A 415 -6.11 -15.68 0.95
CA VAL A 415 -4.72 -15.84 1.31
C VAL A 415 -4.34 -17.30 1.15
N ILE A 416 -3.35 -17.60 0.30
CA ILE A 416 -2.99 -18.95 -0.11
C ILE A 416 -1.51 -19.22 0.05
N LEU A 417 -1.13 -20.45 0.37
CA LEU A 417 0.25 -20.94 0.29
C LEU A 417 0.78 -20.74 -1.14
N GLU A 418 1.91 -20.05 -1.31
CA GLU A 418 2.41 -19.60 -2.62
C GLU A 418 2.59 -20.75 -3.63
N GLU A 419 3.04 -21.92 -3.17
CA GLU A 419 3.22 -23.10 -4.01
C GLU A 419 1.93 -23.67 -4.61
N PHE A 420 0.77 -23.40 -4.00
CA PHE A 420 -0.53 -23.84 -4.49
C PHE A 420 -1.26 -22.78 -5.32
N ALA A 421 -0.71 -21.57 -5.44
CA ALA A 421 -1.40 -20.46 -6.11
C ALA A 421 -1.84 -20.82 -7.53
N ASN A 422 -0.94 -21.43 -8.31
CA ASN A 422 -1.22 -21.82 -9.69
C ASN A 422 -2.14 -23.03 -9.84
N ASP A 423 -2.34 -23.82 -8.80
CA ASP A 423 -3.29 -24.94 -8.84
C ASP A 423 -4.74 -24.44 -8.76
N TYR A 424 -4.95 -23.34 -8.04
CA TYR A 424 -6.28 -22.77 -7.77
C TYR A 424 -6.60 -21.50 -8.56
N PHE A 425 -5.58 -20.76 -9.01
CA PHE A 425 -5.75 -19.50 -9.71
C PHE A 425 -4.93 -19.45 -10.99
N GLU A 426 -5.50 -18.84 -12.02
CA GLU A 426 -4.79 -18.45 -13.22
C GLU A 426 -4.21 -17.05 -13.00
N MET A 427 -2.93 -17.00 -12.59
CA MET A 427 -2.24 -15.74 -12.31
C MET A 427 -1.95 -15.00 -13.62
N PRO A 428 -2.13 -13.65 -13.64
CA PRO A 428 -1.86 -12.87 -14.85
C PRO A 428 -0.37 -12.88 -15.19
N TYR A 429 -0.08 -12.75 -16.48
CA TYR A 429 1.31 -12.68 -16.96
C TYR A 429 2.08 -11.55 -16.24
N GLY A 430 3.35 -11.80 -15.91
CA GLY A 430 4.19 -10.88 -15.14
C GLY A 430 4.01 -10.97 -13.61
N PHE A 431 2.94 -11.61 -13.11
CA PHE A 431 2.70 -11.81 -11.68
C PHE A 431 2.82 -13.30 -11.31
N LYS A 432 4.03 -13.75 -11.02
CA LYS A 432 4.22 -15.11 -10.48
C LYS A 432 3.69 -15.26 -9.06
N THR A 433 3.67 -14.17 -8.31
CA THR A 433 3.23 -14.05 -6.91
C THR A 433 2.44 -12.76 -6.72
N SER A 434 1.62 -12.69 -5.68
CA SER A 434 0.88 -11.49 -5.28
C SER A 434 0.87 -11.38 -3.75
N ARG A 435 2.04 -11.12 -3.16
CA ARG A 435 2.22 -11.11 -1.70
C ARG A 435 1.39 -10.04 -0.99
N TYR A 436 1.02 -8.98 -1.70
CA TYR A 436 0.36 -7.78 -1.12
C TYR A 436 -1.00 -7.49 -1.75
N MET A 437 -1.68 -8.49 -2.32
CA MET A 437 -3.01 -8.33 -2.95
C MET A 437 -3.03 -7.29 -4.09
N GLN A 438 -1.99 -7.25 -4.93
CA GLN A 438 -1.76 -6.20 -5.92
C GLN A 438 -2.43 -6.45 -7.26
N THR A 439 -2.90 -7.68 -7.50
CA THR A 439 -3.57 -8.07 -8.75
C THR A 439 -4.72 -9.03 -8.49
N ILE A 440 -5.58 -9.19 -9.49
CA ILE A 440 -6.61 -10.23 -9.53
C ILE A 440 -6.16 -11.40 -10.39
N ALA A 441 -6.71 -12.58 -10.11
CA ALA A 441 -6.50 -13.82 -10.88
C ALA A 441 -7.81 -14.56 -11.05
N VAL A 442 -7.97 -15.32 -12.14
CA VAL A 442 -9.17 -16.14 -12.37
C VAL A 442 -9.13 -17.37 -11.46
N CYS A 443 -10.19 -17.60 -10.70
CA CYS A 443 -10.33 -18.79 -9.86
C CYS A 443 -10.72 -20.01 -10.73
N LYS A 444 -9.96 -21.10 -10.61
CA LYS A 444 -10.21 -22.32 -11.39
C LYS A 444 -11.39 -23.15 -10.89
N ASN A 445 -11.75 -22.99 -9.60
CA ASN A 445 -12.81 -23.74 -8.93
C ASN A 445 -13.77 -22.80 -8.17
N PRO A 446 -14.50 -21.90 -8.86
CA PRO A 446 -15.30 -20.84 -8.22
C PRO A 446 -16.41 -21.40 -7.32
N ASP A 447 -17.02 -22.53 -7.67
CA ASP A 447 -18.11 -23.15 -6.90
C ASP A 447 -17.65 -23.71 -5.55
N GLN A 448 -16.38 -24.08 -5.42
CA GLN A 448 -15.81 -24.56 -4.16
C GLN A 448 -15.51 -23.40 -3.18
N PHE A 449 -15.25 -22.20 -3.71
CA PHE A 449 -14.77 -21.06 -2.93
C PHE A 449 -15.61 -19.79 -3.15
N PRO A 450 -16.94 -19.86 -3.02
CA PRO A 450 -17.83 -18.74 -3.36
C PRO A 450 -17.63 -17.49 -2.50
N ALA A 451 -16.97 -17.63 -1.33
CA ALA A 451 -16.73 -16.50 -0.44
C ALA A 451 -15.62 -15.56 -0.95
N ILE A 452 -14.69 -16.06 -1.76
CA ILE A 452 -13.52 -15.33 -2.24
C ILE A 452 -13.56 -15.01 -3.73
N VAL A 453 -14.59 -15.43 -4.44
CA VAL A 453 -14.73 -15.23 -5.88
C VAL A 453 -15.73 -14.12 -6.16
N HIS A 454 -15.36 -13.22 -7.06
CA HIS A 454 -16.23 -12.18 -7.58
C HIS A 454 -17.16 -12.72 -8.68
N VAL A 455 -18.17 -11.94 -9.08
CA VAL A 455 -19.16 -12.36 -10.09
C VAL A 455 -18.54 -12.69 -11.46
N ASP A 456 -17.41 -12.07 -11.78
CA ASP A 456 -16.64 -12.31 -13.01
C ASP A 456 -15.66 -13.49 -12.92
N GLY A 457 -15.73 -14.29 -11.84
CA GLY A 457 -14.85 -15.44 -11.64
C GLY A 457 -13.46 -15.09 -11.11
N THR A 458 -13.17 -13.83 -10.84
CA THR A 458 -11.85 -13.38 -10.37
C THR A 458 -11.75 -13.29 -8.85
N SER A 459 -10.51 -13.30 -8.34
CA SER A 459 -10.17 -13.10 -6.93
C SER A 459 -8.93 -12.21 -6.81
N ARG A 460 -8.89 -11.32 -5.81
CA ARG A 460 -7.69 -10.56 -5.45
C ARG A 460 -6.80 -11.39 -4.53
N VAL A 461 -5.84 -12.09 -5.10
CA VAL A 461 -5.06 -13.12 -4.41
C VAL A 461 -3.96 -12.52 -3.54
N GLN A 462 -3.78 -13.08 -2.34
CA GLN A 462 -2.57 -12.94 -1.54
C GLN A 462 -1.83 -14.28 -1.52
N THR A 463 -0.57 -14.30 -2.00
CA THR A 463 0.32 -15.47 -1.88
C THR A 463 1.25 -15.32 -0.68
N VAL A 464 1.46 -16.40 0.08
CA VAL A 464 2.35 -16.42 1.26
C VAL A 464 3.52 -17.38 0.99
N PRO A 465 4.75 -16.84 0.90
CA PRO A 465 5.95 -17.65 0.67
C PRO A 465 6.34 -18.46 1.92
N ARG A 466 7.37 -19.27 1.79
CA ARG A 466 8.01 -19.97 2.92
C ARG A 466 8.97 -19.05 3.66
N ASP A 467 8.41 -18.10 4.42
CA ASP A 467 9.14 -17.03 5.11
C ASP A 467 9.18 -17.18 6.64
N GLY A 468 8.55 -18.25 7.16
CA GLY A 468 8.44 -18.49 8.60
C GLY A 468 7.46 -17.55 9.32
N SER A 469 6.65 -16.76 8.60
CA SER A 469 5.64 -15.89 9.20
C SER A 469 4.53 -16.69 9.89
N GLY A 470 3.86 -16.09 10.88
CA GLY A 470 2.77 -16.75 11.61
C GLY A 470 1.59 -17.10 10.71
N ILE A 471 1.27 -16.26 9.73
CA ILE A 471 0.22 -16.59 8.73
C ILE A 471 0.64 -17.78 7.85
N ARG A 472 1.93 -17.93 7.56
CA ARG A 472 2.45 -19.10 6.83
C ARG A 472 2.25 -20.38 7.65
N GLU A 473 2.66 -20.38 8.91
CA GLU A 473 2.49 -21.54 9.80
C GLU A 473 1.01 -21.91 9.98
N LEU A 474 0.14 -20.90 10.12
CA LEU A 474 -1.30 -21.11 10.21
C LEU A 474 -1.85 -21.80 8.96
N LEU A 475 -1.49 -21.33 7.76
CA LEU A 475 -1.94 -21.91 6.50
C LEU A 475 -1.45 -23.34 6.31
N GLU A 476 -0.23 -23.68 6.73
CA GLU A 476 0.31 -25.03 6.67
C GLU A 476 -0.49 -25.99 7.58
N LYS A 477 -0.78 -25.59 8.83
CA LYS A 477 -1.60 -26.38 9.75
C LYS A 477 -3.06 -26.49 9.27
N TRP A 478 -3.63 -25.40 8.75
CA TRP A 478 -4.95 -25.40 8.15
C TRP A 478 -5.06 -26.37 6.97
N TYR A 479 -4.06 -26.34 6.06
CA TYR A 479 -3.97 -27.26 4.94
C TYR A 479 -3.81 -28.72 5.40
N PHE A 480 -2.99 -28.96 6.40
CA PHE A 480 -2.84 -30.30 6.97
C PHE A 480 -4.18 -30.88 7.43
N MET A 481 -4.97 -30.07 8.17
CA MET A 481 -6.26 -30.49 8.75
C MET A 481 -7.39 -30.57 7.73
N THR A 482 -7.43 -29.68 6.74
CA THR A 482 -8.61 -29.45 5.90
C THR A 482 -8.42 -29.79 4.43
N LYS A 483 -7.18 -29.98 4.01
CA LYS A 483 -6.74 -30.10 2.60
C LYS A 483 -7.07 -28.88 1.74
N CYS A 484 -7.41 -27.76 2.35
CA CYS A 484 -7.61 -26.47 1.69
C CYS A 484 -6.40 -25.57 1.92
N PRO A 485 -5.61 -25.18 0.89
CA PRO A 485 -4.36 -24.44 1.09
C PRO A 485 -4.57 -22.93 1.29
N MET A 486 -5.80 -22.49 1.49
CA MET A 486 -6.14 -21.07 1.57
C MET A 486 -7.19 -20.76 2.63
N LEU A 487 -7.23 -19.48 3.03
CA LEU A 487 -8.26 -18.88 3.87
C LEU A 487 -8.83 -17.63 3.16
N LEU A 488 -10.03 -17.21 3.51
CA LEU A 488 -10.52 -15.87 3.26
C LEU A 488 -9.76 -14.91 4.18
N ASN A 489 -9.24 -13.81 3.62
CA ASN A 489 -8.58 -12.73 4.35
C ASN A 489 -9.21 -11.38 4.05
N THR A 490 -9.56 -10.63 5.08
CA THR A 490 -10.02 -9.24 5.00
C THR A 490 -9.54 -8.44 6.21
N SER A 491 -9.54 -7.12 6.10
CA SER A 491 -9.10 -6.23 7.19
C SER A 491 -9.94 -6.38 8.45
N LEU A 492 -9.29 -6.33 9.62
CA LEU A 492 -9.95 -6.36 10.93
C LEU A 492 -10.48 -4.96 11.27
N ASN A 493 -11.63 -4.62 10.70
CA ASN A 493 -12.40 -3.39 10.92
C ASN A 493 -13.81 -3.55 10.37
N ILE A 494 -14.70 -2.61 10.66
CA ILE A 494 -15.99 -2.45 9.95
C ILE A 494 -15.90 -1.31 8.92
N ARG A 495 -16.95 -1.16 8.10
CA ARG A 495 -17.04 -0.05 7.13
C ARG A 495 -16.93 1.30 7.84
N GLY A 496 -16.11 2.20 7.30
CA GLY A 496 -15.92 3.56 7.82
C GLY A 496 -14.92 3.67 8.99
N GLU A 497 -14.41 2.56 9.52
CA GLU A 497 -13.37 2.57 10.55
C GLU A 497 -12.00 2.18 9.97
N PRO A 498 -10.89 2.76 10.46
CA PRO A 498 -9.54 2.25 10.20
C PRO A 498 -9.35 0.82 10.72
N MET A 499 -8.32 0.13 10.24
CA MET A 499 -7.94 -1.17 10.79
C MET A 499 -7.55 -1.05 12.28
N VAL A 500 -7.86 -2.10 13.03
CA VAL A 500 -7.34 -2.30 14.39
C VAL A 500 -5.84 -2.04 14.43
N ASN A 501 -5.36 -1.31 15.43
CA ASN A 501 -3.95 -1.00 15.60
C ASN A 501 -3.31 -1.80 16.73
N ASP A 502 -3.88 -1.71 17.93
CA ASP A 502 -3.35 -2.27 19.16
C ASP A 502 -4.29 -3.30 19.81
N ARG A 503 -3.91 -3.79 20.98
CA ARG A 503 -4.69 -4.77 21.76
C ARG A 503 -6.03 -4.20 22.22
N ALA A 504 -6.08 -2.95 22.61
CA ALA A 504 -7.32 -2.33 23.09
C ALA A 504 -8.36 -2.22 21.96
N ASP A 505 -7.90 -1.93 20.74
CA ASP A 505 -8.74 -1.98 19.55
C ASP A 505 -9.26 -3.39 19.24
N ALA A 506 -8.40 -4.39 19.40
CA ALA A 506 -8.77 -5.80 19.19
C ALA A 506 -9.86 -6.24 20.18
N ASP A 507 -9.68 -5.93 21.45
CA ASP A 507 -10.64 -6.22 22.52
C ASP A 507 -11.97 -5.47 22.31
N ARG A 508 -11.89 -4.21 21.82
CA ARG A 508 -13.08 -3.43 21.45
C ARG A 508 -13.82 -4.07 20.29
N PHE A 509 -13.10 -4.52 19.25
CA PHE A 509 -13.70 -5.19 18.10
C PHE A 509 -14.42 -6.48 18.51
N GLU A 510 -13.77 -7.32 19.33
CA GLU A 510 -14.36 -8.56 19.85
C GLU A 510 -15.67 -8.28 20.62
N ARG A 511 -15.65 -7.31 21.55
CA ARG A 511 -16.84 -6.95 22.35
C ARG A 511 -17.99 -6.42 21.51
N LEU A 512 -17.71 -5.59 20.50
CA LEU A 512 -18.75 -4.91 19.72
C LEU A 512 -19.36 -5.81 18.65
N TYR A 513 -18.59 -6.74 18.10
CA TYR A 513 -19.01 -7.51 16.92
C TYR A 513 -19.10 -9.00 17.17
N GLY A 514 -18.81 -9.46 18.39
CA GLY A 514 -18.98 -10.86 18.79
C GLY A 514 -18.09 -11.85 18.02
N VAL A 515 -16.96 -11.39 17.50
CA VAL A 515 -15.98 -12.22 16.80
C VAL A 515 -14.72 -12.31 17.64
N LYS A 516 -14.30 -13.53 17.97
CA LYS A 516 -13.05 -13.75 18.72
C LYS A 516 -11.85 -13.17 17.98
N VAL A 517 -11.03 -12.40 18.71
CA VAL A 517 -9.76 -11.85 18.19
C VAL A 517 -8.60 -12.45 18.98
N CYS A 518 -7.77 -13.23 18.28
CA CYS A 518 -6.54 -13.80 18.84
C CYS A 518 -5.37 -12.83 18.65
N SER A 519 -4.54 -12.72 19.70
CA SER A 519 -3.38 -11.81 19.69
C SER A 519 -2.20 -12.49 20.34
#